data_240169e855e769c0948de07ed1a6b7b1
#
_entry.id   240169e855e769c0948de07ed1a6b7b1
#
_cell.length_a   1.000
_cell.length_b   1.000
_cell.length_c   1.000
_cell.angle_alpha   90.00
_cell.angle_beta   90.00
_cell.angle_gamma   90.00
#
_symmetry.space_group_name_H-M   'P 1'
#
loop_
_entity.id
_entity.type
_entity.pdbx_description
1 polymer ?
#
loop_
_entity_poly.entity_id
_entity_poly.type
_entity_poly.pdbx_seq_one_letter_code
_entity_poly.pdbx_strand_id
1 'polypeptide(L)'
;MRHLHTLVLSAALVGAALLSPPTAAAAAECPAFLKHEFKRLRSSEKLDLCATYTGKPLLIVNTASHCGYTSQFEGLEALHQKYRSRGLVILGFPSDDFNQEAGDETKVAEVCFVNYGVKFPMFAPSSVTGAKANPVFSELARQSRAPSWNFNKYLVSPEGKVVAYFGSSVTPESKELNAAIEKAL
;
A
#
# COMPACT_ATOMS: atom_id res chain seq x y z
N MET A 1 4.33 -89.42 19.70
CA MET A 1 4.64 -88.30 18.72
C MET A 1 3.82 -87.09 19.15
N ARG A 2 4.51 -86.10 19.76
CA ARG A 2 3.86 -84.91 20.31
C ARG A 2 4.10 -83.75 19.38
N HIS A 3 3.05 -83.21 18.78
CA HIS A 3 3.15 -82.00 17.94
C HIS A 3 3.12 -80.75 18.83
N LEU A 4 4.20 -79.99 18.83
CA LEU A 4 4.28 -78.66 19.45
C LEU A 4 3.73 -77.65 18.45
N HIS A 5 2.68 -76.93 18.88
CA HIS A 5 2.15 -75.79 18.11
C HIS A 5 2.77 -74.52 18.68
N THR A 6 3.57 -73.87 17.83
CA THR A 6 4.18 -72.55 18.16
C THR A 6 3.20 -71.45 17.81
N LEU A 7 2.69 -70.73 18.82
CA LEU A 7 1.86 -69.52 18.64
C LEU A 7 2.81 -68.35 18.32
N VAL A 8 2.65 -67.73 17.14
CA VAL A 8 3.32 -66.48 16.78
C VAL A 8 2.38 -65.34 17.16
N LEU A 9 2.78 -64.55 18.14
CA LEU A 9 2.09 -63.32 18.56
C LEU A 9 2.55 -62.14 17.66
N SER A 10 1.66 -61.69 16.77
CA SER A 10 1.92 -60.48 15.94
C SER A 10 1.54 -59.22 16.74
N ALA A 11 2.52 -58.43 17.15
CA ALA A 11 2.28 -57.15 17.77
C ALA A 11 2.02 -56.07 16.68
N ALA A 12 0.78 -55.58 16.62
CA ALA A 12 0.41 -54.46 15.77
C ALA A 12 0.83 -53.14 16.43
N LEU A 13 1.83 -52.44 15.85
CA LEU A 13 2.23 -51.07 16.24
C LEU A 13 1.20 -50.08 15.66
N VAL A 14 0.32 -49.55 16.51
CA VAL A 14 -0.56 -48.43 16.17
C VAL A 14 0.25 -47.14 16.22
N GLY A 15 0.62 -46.65 15.05
CA GLY A 15 1.31 -45.34 14.91
C GLY A 15 0.29 -44.20 15.17
N ALA A 16 0.40 -43.52 16.30
CA ALA A 16 -0.35 -42.30 16.57
C ALA A 16 0.20 -41.16 15.71
N ALA A 17 -0.47 -40.78 14.64
CA ALA A 17 -0.18 -39.58 13.86
C ALA A 17 -0.52 -38.34 14.71
N LEU A 18 0.52 -37.64 15.17
CA LEU A 18 0.38 -36.34 15.82
C LEU A 18 -0.07 -35.31 14.79
N LEU A 19 -1.38 -35.01 14.72
CA LEU A 19 -1.90 -33.87 13.98
C LEU A 19 -1.43 -32.59 14.68
N SER A 20 -0.43 -31.91 14.09
CA SER A 20 -0.05 -30.57 14.54
C SER A 20 -1.23 -29.63 14.26
N PRO A 21 -1.67 -28.81 15.24
CA PRO A 21 -2.71 -27.81 14.99
C PRO A 21 -2.24 -26.80 13.96
N PRO A 22 -3.15 -26.29 13.09
CA PRO A 22 -2.79 -25.22 12.16
C PRO A 22 -2.31 -24.01 12.96
N THR A 23 -1.11 -23.55 12.68
CA THR A 23 -0.57 -22.30 13.23
C THR A 23 -1.45 -21.17 12.73
N ALA A 24 -2.22 -20.55 13.63
CA ALA A 24 -2.99 -19.35 13.27
C ALA A 24 -2.01 -18.32 12.72
N ALA A 25 -2.21 -17.87 11.49
CA ALA A 25 -1.44 -16.77 10.91
C ALA A 25 -1.62 -15.56 11.84
N ALA A 26 -0.52 -15.10 12.43
CA ALA A 26 -0.56 -13.90 13.26
C ALA A 26 -1.10 -12.75 12.41
N ALA A 27 -2.11 -12.04 12.91
CA ALA A 27 -2.63 -10.86 12.23
C ALA A 27 -1.47 -9.88 11.99
N ALA A 28 -1.36 -9.34 10.79
CA ALA A 28 -0.29 -8.40 10.44
C ALA A 28 -0.33 -7.21 11.42
N GLU A 29 0.82 -6.90 12.04
CA GLU A 29 0.91 -5.75 12.92
C GLU A 29 0.84 -4.47 12.09
N CYS A 30 0.06 -3.50 12.56
CA CYS A 30 -0.08 -2.22 11.88
C CYS A 30 1.24 -1.43 11.94
N PRO A 31 1.84 -1.07 10.79
CA PRO A 31 3.01 -0.20 10.75
C PRO A 31 2.75 1.14 11.45
N ALA A 32 3.72 1.66 12.18
CA ALA A 32 3.56 2.87 12.99
C ALA A 32 3.04 4.07 12.21
N PHE A 33 3.49 4.27 10.96
CA PHE A 33 3.08 5.38 10.11
C PHE A 33 1.64 5.28 9.58
N LEU A 34 1.01 4.10 9.67
CA LEU A 34 -0.40 3.93 9.37
C LEU A 34 -1.30 4.14 10.60
N LYS A 35 -0.75 4.23 11.82
CA LYS A 35 -1.52 4.48 13.05
C LYS A 35 -2.01 5.94 13.15
N HIS A 36 -2.57 6.45 12.05
CA HIS A 36 -3.05 7.82 11.93
C HIS A 36 -4.34 7.88 11.13
N GLU A 37 -5.16 8.86 11.46
CA GLU A 37 -6.36 9.19 10.70
C GLU A 37 -6.07 10.34 9.72
N PHE A 38 -6.54 10.20 8.50
CA PHE A 38 -6.48 11.26 7.50
C PHE A 38 -7.88 11.61 7.00
N LYS A 39 -8.15 12.91 6.91
CA LYS A 39 -9.37 13.40 6.28
C LYS A 39 -9.34 13.06 4.78
N ARG A 40 -10.41 12.47 4.28
CA ARG A 40 -10.57 12.24 2.84
C ARG A 40 -10.78 13.56 2.10
N LEU A 41 -10.25 13.63 0.88
CA LEU A 41 -10.41 14.79 0.02
C LEU A 41 -11.90 15.11 -0.16
N ARG A 42 -12.26 16.37 0.06
CA ARG A 42 -13.63 16.88 -0.06
C ARG A 42 -14.67 16.10 0.74
N SER A 43 -14.33 15.63 1.92
CA SER A 43 -15.22 14.89 2.81
C SER A 43 -14.99 15.33 4.27
N SER A 44 -15.97 15.15 5.13
CA SER A 44 -15.80 15.24 6.58
C SER A 44 -15.29 13.92 7.18
N GLU A 45 -15.29 12.84 6.40
CA GLU A 45 -14.85 11.53 6.83
C GLU A 45 -13.34 11.50 7.07
N LYS A 46 -12.95 10.96 8.23
CA LYS A 46 -11.58 10.59 8.54
C LYS A 46 -11.42 9.09 8.38
N LEU A 47 -10.38 8.70 7.71
CA LEU A 47 -10.06 7.31 7.45
C LEU A 47 -8.90 6.89 8.35
N ASP A 48 -9.13 5.89 9.18
CA ASP A 48 -8.07 5.20 9.93
C ASP A 48 -7.28 4.31 8.94
N LEU A 49 -6.04 4.71 8.67
CA LEU A 49 -5.19 4.00 7.71
C LEU A 49 -4.81 2.61 8.23
N CYS A 50 -4.65 2.46 9.54
CA CYS A 50 -4.32 1.18 10.16
C CYS A 50 -5.45 0.17 9.96
N ALA A 51 -6.67 0.52 10.38
CA ALA A 51 -7.83 -0.34 10.24
C ALA A 51 -8.13 -0.72 8.79
N THR A 52 -7.79 0.18 7.84
CA THR A 52 -8.16 0.03 6.43
C THR A 52 -7.09 -0.67 5.60
N TYR A 53 -5.80 -0.42 5.88
CA TYR A 53 -4.71 -0.78 4.95
C TYR A 53 -3.62 -1.66 5.54
N THR A 54 -3.69 -2.05 6.82
CA THR A 54 -2.72 -3.01 7.38
C THR A 54 -2.68 -4.30 6.54
N GLY A 55 -1.47 -4.78 6.27
CA GLY A 55 -1.25 -6.00 5.50
C GLY A 55 -1.48 -5.89 4.00
N LYS A 56 -1.64 -4.68 3.46
CA LYS A 56 -1.80 -4.44 2.01
C LYS A 56 -0.56 -3.80 1.41
N PRO A 57 -0.15 -4.18 0.20
CA PRO A 57 0.86 -3.43 -0.56
C PRO A 57 0.28 -2.07 -0.96
N LEU A 58 1.05 -0.99 -0.75
CA LEU A 58 0.61 0.38 -1.01
C LEU A 58 1.50 1.05 -2.05
N LEU A 59 0.89 1.79 -2.98
CA LEU A 59 1.57 2.79 -3.81
C LEU A 59 1.16 4.17 -3.32
N ILE A 60 2.06 4.85 -2.61
CA ILE A 60 1.81 6.16 -2.01
C ILE A 60 2.40 7.24 -2.91
N VAL A 61 1.59 8.25 -3.26
CA VAL A 61 1.95 9.28 -4.25
C VAL A 61 1.62 10.66 -3.69
N ASN A 62 2.57 11.59 -3.71
CA ASN A 62 2.28 13.00 -3.50
C ASN A 62 1.85 13.65 -4.82
N THR A 63 0.77 14.40 -4.81
CA THR A 63 0.13 14.93 -6.02
C THR A 63 0.00 16.45 -5.98
N ALA A 64 -0.26 17.05 -7.13
CA ALA A 64 -0.60 18.48 -7.25
C ALA A 64 -1.44 18.73 -8.50
N SER A 65 -2.29 19.78 -8.45
CA SER A 65 -3.27 20.11 -9.49
C SER A 65 -2.67 20.82 -10.71
N HIS A 66 -1.56 21.57 -10.55
CA HIS A 66 -0.98 22.45 -11.57
C HIS A 66 0.44 22.05 -11.96
N CYS A 67 0.78 20.79 -11.82
CA CYS A 67 2.08 20.23 -12.15
C CYS A 67 2.14 19.76 -13.61
N GLY A 68 3.30 19.84 -14.25
CA GLY A 68 3.52 19.22 -15.55
C GLY A 68 3.30 17.70 -15.58
N TYR A 69 3.26 17.07 -14.42
CA TYR A 69 3.01 15.64 -14.26
C TYR A 69 1.55 15.30 -13.86
N THR A 70 0.65 16.27 -13.79
CA THR A 70 -0.75 16.06 -13.35
C THR A 70 -1.50 15.04 -14.22
N SER A 71 -1.17 14.95 -15.52
CA SER A 71 -1.71 13.91 -16.40
C SER A 71 -1.42 12.46 -15.94
N GLN A 72 -0.44 12.26 -15.07
CA GLN A 72 -0.20 10.92 -14.49
C GLN A 72 -1.36 10.39 -13.63
N PHE A 73 -2.33 11.22 -13.26
CA PHE A 73 -3.56 10.72 -12.62
C PHE A 73 -4.28 9.67 -13.47
N GLU A 74 -4.30 9.82 -14.79
CA GLU A 74 -4.91 8.83 -15.72
C GLU A 74 -4.24 7.46 -15.59
N GLY A 75 -2.91 7.45 -15.65
CA GLY A 75 -2.14 6.21 -15.51
C GLY A 75 -2.21 5.62 -14.10
N LEU A 76 -2.25 6.44 -13.04
CA LEU A 76 -2.44 5.98 -11.67
C LEU A 76 -3.83 5.34 -11.50
N GLU A 77 -4.88 5.93 -12.08
CA GLU A 77 -6.21 5.33 -12.07
C GLU A 77 -6.24 4.01 -12.86
N ALA A 78 -5.56 3.94 -13.99
CA ALA A 78 -5.41 2.69 -14.76
C ALA A 78 -4.71 1.60 -13.93
N LEU A 79 -3.63 1.94 -13.20
CA LEU A 79 -2.98 1.02 -12.26
C LEU A 79 -3.93 0.59 -11.14
N HIS A 80 -4.71 1.52 -10.57
CA HIS A 80 -5.71 1.20 -9.58
C HIS A 80 -6.71 0.18 -10.11
N GLN A 81 -7.30 0.40 -11.27
CA GLN A 81 -8.26 -0.53 -11.86
C GLN A 81 -7.63 -1.91 -12.14
N LYS A 82 -6.38 -1.93 -12.62
CA LYS A 82 -5.66 -3.16 -12.94
C LYS A 82 -5.34 -4.02 -11.71
N TYR A 83 -4.91 -3.38 -10.60
CA TYR A 83 -4.31 -4.12 -9.50
C TYR A 83 -5.15 -4.16 -8.21
N ARG A 84 -6.24 -3.40 -8.09
CA ARG A 84 -7.08 -3.38 -6.86
C ARG A 84 -7.63 -4.75 -6.48
N SER A 85 -8.02 -5.56 -7.46
CA SER A 85 -8.53 -6.93 -7.21
C SER A 85 -7.43 -7.89 -6.73
N ARG A 86 -6.17 -7.53 -6.93
CA ARG A 86 -4.99 -8.26 -6.47
C ARG A 86 -4.43 -7.71 -5.15
N GLY A 87 -5.07 -6.70 -4.57
CA GLY A 87 -4.77 -6.19 -3.25
C GLY A 87 -3.96 -4.89 -3.22
N LEU A 88 -3.42 -4.38 -4.35
CA LEU A 88 -2.73 -3.09 -4.37
C LEU A 88 -3.69 -1.96 -4.01
N VAL A 89 -3.25 -1.10 -3.10
CA VAL A 89 -3.94 0.16 -2.80
C VAL A 89 -3.07 1.33 -3.25
N ILE A 90 -3.66 2.27 -4.01
CA ILE A 90 -3.02 3.55 -4.33
C ILE A 90 -3.57 4.60 -3.36
N LEU A 91 -2.68 5.40 -2.75
CA LEU A 91 -3.03 6.49 -1.84
C LEU A 91 -2.46 7.80 -2.38
N GLY A 92 -3.31 8.77 -2.65
CA GLY A 92 -2.93 10.09 -3.16
C GLY A 92 -2.95 11.14 -2.05
N PHE A 93 -1.87 11.90 -1.94
CA PHE A 93 -1.69 12.98 -0.97
C PHE A 93 -1.42 14.29 -1.71
N PRO A 94 -2.43 15.13 -1.94
CA PRO A 94 -2.24 16.48 -2.47
C PRO A 94 -1.35 17.32 -1.56
N SER A 95 -0.43 18.10 -2.15
CA SER A 95 0.47 18.95 -1.39
C SER A 95 0.88 20.20 -2.16
N ASP A 96 0.94 21.33 -1.46
CA ASP A 96 1.45 22.59 -2.00
C ASP A 96 2.92 22.85 -1.63
N ASP A 97 3.64 21.88 -1.12
CA ASP A 97 5.05 22.05 -0.74
C ASP A 97 5.96 22.43 -1.93
N PHE A 98 5.47 22.25 -3.15
CA PHE A 98 6.16 22.64 -4.40
C PHE A 98 5.44 23.78 -5.14
N ASN A 99 4.52 24.50 -4.48
CA ASN A 99 3.77 25.65 -5.01
C ASN A 99 3.01 25.35 -6.32
N GLN A 100 2.43 24.14 -6.41
CA GLN A 100 1.69 23.69 -7.59
C GLN A 100 0.33 23.06 -7.25
N GLU A 101 -0.15 23.21 -6.02
CA GLU A 101 -1.49 22.75 -5.66
C GLU A 101 -2.53 23.85 -5.82
N ALA A 102 -3.79 23.47 -6.07
CA ALA A 102 -4.90 24.42 -6.11
C ALA A 102 -5.16 24.99 -4.71
N GLY A 103 -5.50 26.29 -4.66
CA GLY A 103 -5.61 27.04 -3.42
C GLY A 103 -6.77 26.64 -2.49
N ASP A 104 -7.68 25.74 -2.95
CA ASP A 104 -8.76 25.20 -2.12
C ASP A 104 -9.05 23.73 -2.45
N GLU A 105 -9.56 23.03 -1.44
CA GLU A 105 -9.84 21.60 -1.51
C GLU A 105 -10.92 21.24 -2.58
N THR A 106 -11.81 22.19 -2.91
CA THR A 106 -12.83 21.98 -3.95
C THR A 106 -12.19 21.86 -5.32
N LYS A 107 -11.24 22.76 -5.62
CA LYS A 107 -10.51 22.73 -6.89
C LYS A 107 -9.59 21.52 -7.00
N VAL A 108 -8.94 21.12 -5.90
CA VAL A 108 -8.16 19.88 -5.86
C VAL A 108 -9.04 18.69 -6.22
N ALA A 109 -10.22 18.58 -5.60
CA ALA A 109 -11.16 17.50 -5.87
C ALA A 109 -11.72 17.55 -7.31
N GLU A 110 -11.97 18.74 -7.87
CA GLU A 110 -12.39 18.91 -9.26
C GLU A 110 -11.34 18.34 -10.22
N VAL A 111 -10.06 18.70 -10.01
CA VAL A 111 -8.97 18.16 -10.84
C VAL A 111 -8.92 16.63 -10.71
N CYS A 112 -8.83 16.10 -9.51
CA CYS A 112 -8.68 14.66 -9.30
C CYS A 112 -9.90 13.86 -9.78
N PHE A 113 -11.09 14.22 -9.32
CA PHE A 113 -12.28 13.38 -9.47
C PHE A 113 -13.05 13.65 -10.75
N VAL A 114 -13.12 14.93 -11.17
CA VAL A 114 -13.90 15.32 -12.36
C VAL A 114 -13.05 15.25 -13.62
N ASN A 115 -11.87 15.89 -13.61
CA ASN A 115 -11.06 16.01 -14.83
C ASN A 115 -10.32 14.71 -15.15
N TYR A 116 -9.84 13.98 -14.12
CA TYR A 116 -9.07 12.74 -14.29
C TYR A 116 -9.79 11.46 -13.84
N GLY A 117 -11.01 11.58 -13.30
CA GLY A 117 -11.82 10.42 -12.96
C GLY A 117 -11.23 9.50 -11.87
N VAL A 118 -10.35 10.03 -11.00
CA VAL A 118 -9.69 9.28 -9.94
C VAL A 118 -10.71 8.63 -9.00
N LYS A 119 -10.53 7.34 -8.73
CA LYS A 119 -11.36 6.53 -7.82
C LYS A 119 -10.56 5.94 -6.66
N PHE A 120 -9.24 5.93 -6.75
CA PHE A 120 -8.41 5.53 -5.61
C PHE A 120 -8.49 6.59 -4.49
N PRO A 121 -8.22 6.21 -3.22
CA PRO A 121 -8.28 7.11 -2.07
C PRO A 121 -7.37 8.33 -2.22
N MET A 122 -8.00 9.53 -2.11
CA MET A 122 -7.33 10.81 -2.04
C MET A 122 -7.59 11.45 -0.67
N PHE A 123 -6.59 12.07 -0.09
CA PHE A 123 -6.69 12.73 1.21
C PHE A 123 -6.72 14.26 1.06
N ALA A 124 -7.14 14.95 2.12
CA ALA A 124 -7.06 16.42 2.16
C ALA A 124 -5.60 16.88 2.01
N PRO A 125 -5.36 18.05 1.38
CA PRO A 125 -4.01 18.58 1.20
C PRO A 125 -3.22 18.64 2.51
N SER A 126 -1.96 18.24 2.47
CA SER A 126 -1.06 18.24 3.63
C SER A 126 0.39 18.34 3.19
N SER A 127 1.27 18.79 4.10
CA SER A 127 2.70 18.79 3.82
C SER A 127 3.27 17.38 3.69
N VAL A 128 4.17 17.20 2.72
CA VAL A 128 4.84 15.93 2.41
C VAL A 128 6.36 16.04 2.55
N THR A 129 6.89 17.25 2.82
CA THR A 129 8.32 17.52 2.98
C THR A 129 8.62 18.33 4.24
N GLY A 130 9.90 18.34 4.64
CA GLY A 130 10.40 19.14 5.75
C GLY A 130 9.83 18.76 7.11
N ALA A 131 9.97 19.67 8.09
CA ALA A 131 9.56 19.44 9.48
C ALA A 131 8.03 19.35 9.67
N LYS A 132 7.26 19.80 8.69
CA LYS A 132 5.78 19.73 8.72
C LYS A 132 5.22 18.54 7.93
N ALA A 133 6.08 17.68 7.37
CA ALA A 133 5.61 16.50 6.66
C ALA A 133 4.66 15.68 7.54
N ASN A 134 3.56 15.23 6.95
CA ASN A 134 2.63 14.36 7.63
C ASN A 134 3.30 13.03 8.04
N PRO A 135 2.75 12.28 9.01
CA PRO A 135 3.40 11.08 9.54
C PRO A 135 3.75 10.02 8.49
N VAL A 136 2.93 9.89 7.45
CA VAL A 136 3.19 8.94 6.35
C VAL A 136 4.47 9.34 5.61
N PHE A 137 4.55 10.60 5.15
CA PHE A 137 5.72 11.07 4.39
C PHE A 137 6.97 11.25 5.25
N SER A 138 6.83 11.55 6.53
CA SER A 138 7.96 11.55 7.48
C SER A 138 8.61 10.16 7.55
N GLU A 139 7.81 9.11 7.62
CA GLU A 139 8.33 7.73 7.66
C GLU A 139 8.88 7.27 6.30
N LEU A 140 8.19 7.61 5.20
CA LEU A 140 8.71 7.32 3.85
C LEU A 140 10.07 7.98 3.60
N ALA A 141 10.23 9.22 4.08
CA ALA A 141 11.51 9.93 4.01
C ALA A 141 12.60 9.25 4.84
N ARG A 142 12.25 8.76 6.04
CA ARG A 142 13.17 8.05 6.93
C ARG A 142 13.61 6.70 6.34
N GLN A 143 12.72 5.98 5.67
CA GLN A 143 13.02 4.68 5.07
C GLN A 143 13.74 4.79 3.73
N SER A 144 13.54 5.88 2.99
CA SER A 144 14.07 6.06 1.64
C SER A 144 14.59 7.49 1.46
N ARG A 145 13.73 8.40 1.03
CA ARG A 145 14.01 9.82 0.87
C ARG A 145 12.71 10.62 0.87
N ALA A 146 12.79 11.92 1.17
CA ALA A 146 11.67 12.83 0.98
C ALA A 146 11.36 12.98 -0.52
N PRO A 147 10.10 13.31 -0.89
CA PRO A 147 9.78 13.62 -2.27
C PRO A 147 10.55 14.87 -2.71
N SER A 148 11.16 14.78 -3.89
CA SER A 148 11.93 15.90 -4.48
C SER A 148 11.08 16.80 -5.38
N TRP A 149 9.89 16.34 -5.76
CA TRP A 149 8.92 17.05 -6.58
C TRP A 149 7.54 16.38 -6.43
N ASN A 150 6.51 16.88 -7.12
CA ASN A 150 5.20 16.25 -7.19
C ASN A 150 5.25 14.93 -7.98
N PHE A 151 4.30 14.04 -7.72
CA PHE A 151 4.18 12.73 -8.35
C PHE A 151 5.38 11.81 -8.12
N ASN A 152 6.05 11.92 -6.96
CA ASN A 152 6.95 10.87 -6.49
C ASN A 152 6.12 9.72 -5.92
N LYS A 153 6.57 8.50 -6.14
CA LYS A 153 5.84 7.29 -5.80
C LYS A 153 6.68 6.40 -4.90
N TYR A 154 6.06 5.87 -3.87
CA TYR A 154 6.67 4.94 -2.93
C TYR A 154 5.88 3.64 -2.94
N LEU A 155 6.51 2.55 -3.32
CA LEU A 155 5.93 1.22 -3.20
C LEU A 155 6.29 0.67 -1.83
N VAL A 156 5.27 0.33 -1.06
CA VAL A 156 5.40 -0.13 0.33
C VAL A 156 4.85 -1.54 0.43
N SER A 157 5.62 -2.44 1.05
CA SER A 157 5.19 -3.83 1.27
C SER A 157 4.06 -3.94 2.31
N PRO A 158 3.37 -5.09 2.41
CA PRO A 158 2.35 -5.34 3.45
C PRO A 158 2.85 -5.12 4.88
N GLU A 159 4.16 -5.29 5.13
CA GLU A 159 4.81 -5.08 6.43
C GLU A 159 5.18 -3.60 6.69
N GLY A 160 4.85 -2.69 5.75
CA GLY A 160 5.12 -1.26 5.87
C GLY A 160 6.55 -0.84 5.53
N LYS A 161 7.26 -1.62 4.72
CA LYS A 161 8.61 -1.29 4.25
C LYS A 161 8.57 -0.67 2.85
N VAL A 162 9.29 0.43 2.65
CA VAL A 162 9.50 0.98 1.31
C VAL A 162 10.39 0.02 0.52
N VAL A 163 9.83 -0.62 -0.49
CA VAL A 163 10.53 -1.59 -1.36
C VAL A 163 11.02 -0.96 -2.66
N ALA A 164 10.43 0.16 -3.07
CA ALA A 164 10.90 0.94 -4.22
C ALA A 164 10.45 2.41 -4.12
N TYR A 165 11.23 3.31 -4.71
CA TYR A 165 10.93 4.72 -4.88
C TYR A 165 11.07 5.09 -6.36
N PHE A 166 10.14 5.89 -6.86
CA PHE A 166 10.14 6.37 -8.24
C PHE A 166 9.95 7.88 -8.26
N GLY A 167 10.84 8.58 -8.95
CA GLY A 167 10.73 10.03 -9.16
C GLY A 167 9.57 10.39 -10.10
N SER A 168 9.31 11.67 -10.25
CA SER A 168 8.20 12.22 -11.04
C SER A 168 8.19 11.75 -12.49
N SER A 169 9.37 11.61 -13.11
CA SER A 169 9.52 11.21 -14.52
C SER A 169 9.19 9.74 -14.80
N VAL A 170 9.18 8.88 -13.77
CA VAL A 170 8.75 7.49 -13.91
C VAL A 170 7.23 7.46 -13.96
N THR A 171 6.68 7.26 -15.17
CA THR A 171 5.23 7.26 -15.38
C THR A 171 4.57 5.98 -14.86
N PRO A 172 3.27 6.02 -14.56
CA PRO A 172 2.53 4.83 -14.12
C PRO A 172 2.59 3.66 -15.12
N GLU A 173 2.71 3.94 -16.41
CA GLU A 173 2.80 2.94 -17.49
C GLU A 173 4.19 2.32 -17.62
N SER A 174 5.20 2.88 -16.94
CA SER A 174 6.58 2.41 -17.08
C SER A 174 6.73 0.93 -16.72
N LYS A 175 7.55 0.23 -17.47
CA LYS A 175 7.86 -1.19 -17.21
C LYS A 175 8.47 -1.38 -15.83
N GLU A 176 9.28 -0.42 -15.38
CA GLU A 176 9.96 -0.43 -14.10
C GLU A 176 8.97 -0.44 -12.93
N LEU A 177 8.02 0.50 -12.90
CA LEU A 177 6.99 0.58 -11.86
C LEU A 177 6.07 -0.65 -11.88
N ASN A 178 5.61 -1.06 -13.07
CA ASN A 178 4.76 -2.23 -13.19
C ASN A 178 5.46 -3.51 -12.72
N ALA A 179 6.72 -3.72 -13.07
CA ALA A 179 7.50 -4.88 -12.62
C ALA A 179 7.69 -4.89 -11.09
N ALA A 180 7.92 -3.71 -10.47
CA ALA A 180 8.03 -3.61 -9.03
C ALA A 180 6.69 -3.93 -8.33
N ILE A 181 5.57 -3.43 -8.87
CA ILE A 181 4.23 -3.75 -8.36
C ILE A 181 3.95 -5.26 -8.45
N GLU A 182 4.21 -5.88 -9.62
CA GLU A 182 4.01 -7.32 -9.81
C GLU A 182 4.80 -8.16 -8.79
N LYS A 183 5.99 -7.71 -8.41
CA LYS A 183 6.83 -8.38 -7.41
C LYS A 183 6.31 -8.19 -5.97
N ALA A 184 5.58 -7.11 -5.70
CA ALA A 184 5.08 -6.78 -4.37
C ALA A 184 3.69 -7.42 -4.07
N LEU A 185 3.02 -7.94 -5.11
CA LEU A 185 1.72 -8.62 -5.07
C LEU A 185 1.85 -10.13 -4.92
#